data_643153f502266de8f59dd8d20af59cb4
#
_entry.id   643153f502266de8f59dd8d20af59cb4
#
_cell.length_a   1.000
_cell.length_b   1.000
_cell.length_c   1.000
_cell.angle_alpha   90.00
_cell.angle_beta   90.00
_cell.angle_gamma   90.00
#
_symmetry.space_group_name_H-M   'P 1'
#
loop_
_entity.id
_entity.type
_entity.pdbx_description
1 polymer ?
#
loop_
_entity_poly.entity_id
_entity_poly.type
_entity_poly.pdbx_seq_one_letter_code
_entity_poly.pdbx_strand_id
1 'polypeptide(L)'
;NKTPAATYRSPGRYETSFVRERLMDAIAVRTGIDPIEIRRRNLIDKTEMPYTRPLDALGVDVLQDSGDYEGLLDKTLARLDWKTLREDVDVRRQAGERVGVGLAMFVEKSGLGPSDMVRLTVDRGGSIELVTGAGSVGQGMQTALAQICAHELGVDYRKVRVIKGRTDQIEFGNGAHASRVTVMSGSATQIAAKKIRAKALGVAATMLDVPADRLYVRDGVIKCLDGDEKSGVTLAQVASYLHPSQKTSNGYEPGLSAEGWFYSEHMNYPYGIHVAQVRLDEGTGLVDIERYWVSYDVGRAVNPKMIEGQIVLGTAILALEAI
;
A
#
# COMPACT_ATOMS: atom_id res chain seq x y z
N ASN A 1 25.44 -25.54 -16.13
CA ASN A 1 25.33 -24.21 -15.53
C ASN A 1 23.98 -23.60 -15.96
N LYS A 2 23.16 -23.23 -15.01
CA LYS A 2 21.88 -22.51 -15.19
C LYS A 2 22.01 -21.11 -14.63
N THR A 3 21.15 -20.21 -15.06
CA THR A 3 21.04 -18.87 -14.46
C THR A 3 20.82 -19.00 -12.95
N PRO A 4 21.56 -18.26 -12.11
CA PRO A 4 21.36 -18.28 -10.67
C PRO A 4 19.94 -17.88 -10.32
N ALA A 5 19.38 -18.50 -9.29
CA ALA A 5 18.11 -18.07 -8.73
C ALA A 5 18.24 -16.63 -8.17
N ALA A 6 17.24 -15.81 -8.41
CA ALA A 6 17.20 -14.44 -7.95
C ALA A 6 15.90 -14.17 -7.16
N THR A 7 15.86 -13.04 -6.48
CA THR A 7 14.69 -12.62 -5.71
C THR A 7 13.47 -12.40 -6.62
N TYR A 8 12.44 -13.18 -6.39
CA TYR A 8 11.09 -12.98 -6.91
C TYR A 8 10.15 -12.51 -5.79
N ARG A 9 8.95 -11.98 -6.09
CA ARG A 9 8.00 -11.48 -5.08
C ARG A 9 7.85 -12.45 -3.91
N SER A 10 7.94 -11.94 -2.67
CA SER A 10 7.87 -12.74 -1.43
C SER A 10 8.90 -13.86 -1.32
N PRO A 11 10.20 -13.63 -1.57
CA PRO A 11 11.21 -14.71 -1.58
C PRO A 11 11.22 -15.48 -0.26
N GLY A 12 11.06 -16.80 -0.34
CA GLY A 12 10.99 -17.72 0.80
C GLY A 12 9.65 -17.72 1.55
N ARG A 13 8.80 -16.73 1.35
CA ARG A 13 7.53 -16.63 2.11
C ARG A 13 6.40 -17.44 1.50
N TYR A 14 6.30 -17.52 0.20
CA TYR A 14 5.29 -18.38 -0.44
C TYR A 14 5.60 -19.86 -0.18
N GLU A 15 6.86 -20.30 -0.21
CA GLU A 15 7.24 -21.67 0.11
C GLU A 15 6.93 -22.00 1.58
N THR A 16 7.29 -21.10 2.50
CA THR A 16 7.00 -21.32 3.93
C THR A 16 5.51 -21.25 4.22
N SER A 17 4.76 -20.42 3.51
CA SER A 17 3.29 -20.39 3.61
C SER A 17 2.69 -21.72 3.14
N PHE A 18 3.16 -22.27 2.01
CA PHE A 18 2.72 -23.57 1.54
C PHE A 18 2.94 -24.67 2.61
N VAL A 19 4.15 -24.77 3.14
CA VAL A 19 4.48 -25.77 4.16
C VAL A 19 3.61 -25.60 5.40
N ARG A 20 3.47 -24.37 5.90
CA ARG A 20 2.68 -24.07 7.10
C ARG A 20 1.20 -24.42 6.90
N GLU A 21 0.60 -23.96 5.80
CA GLU A 21 -0.83 -24.18 5.57
C GLU A 21 -1.15 -25.66 5.30
N ARG A 22 -0.27 -26.39 4.61
CA ARG A 22 -0.39 -27.84 4.45
C ARG A 22 -0.22 -28.59 5.78
N LEU A 23 0.66 -28.11 6.66
CA LEU A 23 0.81 -28.66 8.00
C LEU A 23 -0.46 -28.44 8.84
N MET A 24 -1.07 -27.25 8.77
CA MET A 24 -2.34 -26.97 9.44
C MET A 24 -3.47 -27.94 8.98
N ASP A 25 -3.55 -28.19 7.68
CA ASP A 25 -4.51 -29.16 7.13
C ASP A 25 -4.21 -30.60 7.60
N ALA A 26 -2.95 -31.01 7.63
CA ALA A 26 -2.54 -32.33 8.11
C ALA A 26 -2.86 -32.52 9.61
N ILE A 27 -2.66 -31.48 10.43
CA ILE A 27 -3.03 -31.46 11.85
C ILE A 27 -4.56 -31.60 11.97
N ALA A 28 -5.34 -30.85 11.18
CA ALA A 28 -6.79 -30.93 11.18
C ALA A 28 -7.29 -32.35 10.91
N VAL A 29 -6.76 -32.99 9.87
CA VAL A 29 -7.09 -34.38 9.55
C VAL A 29 -6.73 -35.34 10.69
N ARG A 30 -5.53 -35.16 11.28
CA ARG A 30 -5.03 -36.08 12.33
C ARG A 30 -5.74 -35.92 13.67
N THR A 31 -6.21 -34.72 13.98
CA THR A 31 -6.88 -34.39 15.25
C THR A 31 -8.41 -34.45 15.16
N GLY A 32 -8.97 -34.47 13.95
CA GLY A 32 -10.42 -34.37 13.73
C GLY A 32 -10.99 -32.98 13.99
N ILE A 33 -10.12 -31.96 14.19
CA ILE A 33 -10.52 -30.56 14.39
C ILE A 33 -10.71 -29.91 13.03
N ASP A 34 -11.73 -29.07 12.88
CA ASP A 34 -11.98 -28.35 11.63
C ASP A 34 -10.74 -27.51 11.23
N PRO A 35 -10.32 -27.51 9.96
CA PRO A 35 -9.13 -26.78 9.51
C PRO A 35 -9.22 -25.27 9.70
N ILE A 36 -10.41 -24.67 9.68
CA ILE A 36 -10.60 -23.25 10.00
C ILE A 36 -10.39 -23.02 11.49
N GLU A 37 -10.93 -23.90 12.33
CA GLU A 37 -10.77 -23.81 13.78
C GLU A 37 -9.31 -23.98 14.23
N ILE A 38 -8.53 -24.87 13.59
CA ILE A 38 -7.09 -24.97 13.82
C ILE A 38 -6.39 -23.62 13.57
N ARG A 39 -6.71 -22.96 12.47
CA ARG A 39 -6.14 -21.66 12.13
C ARG A 39 -6.57 -20.61 13.15
N ARG A 40 -7.86 -20.54 13.48
CA ARG A 40 -8.42 -19.60 14.46
C ARG A 40 -7.68 -19.63 15.79
N ARG A 41 -7.43 -20.83 16.34
CA ARG A 41 -6.70 -21.03 17.61
C ARG A 41 -5.24 -20.59 17.57
N ASN A 42 -4.68 -20.37 16.37
CA ASN A 42 -3.30 -19.97 16.18
C ASN A 42 -3.14 -18.53 15.70
N LEU A 43 -4.24 -17.76 15.60
CA LEU A 43 -4.18 -16.34 15.28
C LEU A 43 -3.81 -15.53 16.53
N ILE A 44 -3.10 -14.44 16.33
CA ILE A 44 -2.88 -13.43 17.36
C ILE A 44 -4.17 -12.63 17.48
N ASP A 45 -4.70 -12.51 18.70
CA ASP A 45 -5.90 -11.73 18.96
C ASP A 45 -5.63 -10.23 18.78
N LYS A 46 -6.60 -9.51 18.23
CA LYS A 46 -6.47 -8.05 18.02
C LYS A 46 -6.26 -7.26 19.32
N THR A 47 -6.65 -7.81 20.46
CA THR A 47 -6.44 -7.17 21.77
C THR A 47 -4.98 -7.30 22.25
N GLU A 48 -4.19 -8.16 21.61
CA GLU A 48 -2.76 -8.29 21.89
C GLU A 48 -1.91 -7.30 21.07
N MET A 49 -2.53 -6.54 20.16
CA MET A 49 -1.81 -5.54 19.35
C MET A 49 -1.50 -4.27 20.17
N PRO A 50 -0.31 -3.69 20.01
CA PRO A 50 0.82 -4.11 19.18
C PRO A 50 1.52 -5.36 19.74
N TYR A 51 1.77 -6.34 18.86
CA TYR A 51 2.36 -7.62 19.20
C TYR A 51 3.82 -7.68 18.75
N THR A 52 4.73 -7.82 19.72
CA THR A 52 6.16 -7.88 19.45
C THR A 52 6.70 -9.30 19.60
N ARG A 53 7.49 -9.74 18.63
CA ARG A 53 8.27 -10.97 18.71
C ARG A 53 9.76 -10.62 18.63
N PRO A 54 10.57 -11.09 19.59
CA PRO A 54 12.03 -10.88 19.58
C PRO A 54 12.68 -11.80 18.54
N LEU A 55 12.34 -11.59 17.29
CA LEU A 55 12.92 -12.30 16.15
C LEU A 55 13.70 -11.27 15.34
N ASP A 56 15.00 -11.46 15.24
CA ASP A 56 15.84 -10.67 14.34
C ASP A 56 15.40 -10.91 12.88
N ALA A 57 14.55 -10.04 12.37
CA ALA A 57 14.15 -10.01 10.98
C ALA A 57 14.84 -8.83 10.29
N LEU A 58 16.04 -9.06 9.75
CA LEU A 58 16.86 -8.05 9.10
C LEU A 58 17.33 -6.93 10.06
N GLY A 59 17.73 -7.31 11.27
CA GLY A 59 18.28 -6.40 12.27
C GLY A 59 17.26 -5.64 13.11
N VAL A 60 15.98 -6.01 13.03
CA VAL A 60 14.90 -5.41 13.83
C VAL A 60 13.94 -6.47 14.35
N ASP A 61 13.38 -6.25 15.52
CA ASP A 61 12.31 -7.08 16.05
C ASP A 61 11.06 -7.00 15.17
N VAL A 62 10.30 -8.09 15.12
CA VAL A 62 9.01 -8.13 14.45
C VAL A 62 7.98 -7.44 15.34
N LEU A 63 7.54 -6.26 14.95
CA LEU A 63 6.46 -5.51 15.59
C LEU A 63 5.24 -5.49 14.66
N GLN A 64 4.20 -6.24 15.01
CA GLN A 64 2.90 -6.14 14.37
C GLN A 64 2.10 -5.07 15.12
N ASP A 65 2.11 -3.86 14.58
CA ASP A 65 1.51 -2.67 15.20
C ASP A 65 -0.02 -2.70 15.23
N SER A 66 -0.60 -3.45 14.30
CA SER A 66 -2.04 -3.60 14.14
C SER A 66 -2.39 -4.91 13.42
N GLY A 67 -3.62 -5.39 13.59
CA GLY A 67 -4.16 -6.55 12.90
C GLY A 67 -5.48 -7.02 13.51
N ASP A 68 -6.40 -7.45 12.67
CA ASP A 68 -7.65 -8.14 13.05
C ASP A 68 -7.78 -9.40 12.18
N TYR A 69 -6.89 -10.36 12.44
CA TYR A 69 -6.77 -11.57 11.63
C TYR A 69 -8.04 -12.43 11.70
N GLU A 70 -8.63 -12.56 12.87
CA GLU A 70 -9.87 -13.29 13.07
C GLU A 70 -11.04 -12.59 12.39
N GLY A 71 -11.14 -11.27 12.53
CA GLY A 71 -12.18 -10.48 11.85
C GLY A 71 -12.09 -10.55 10.32
N LEU A 72 -10.87 -10.63 9.75
CA LEU A 72 -10.70 -10.86 8.31
C LEU A 72 -11.16 -12.27 7.92
N LEU A 73 -10.81 -13.28 8.72
CA LEU A 73 -11.24 -14.67 8.51
C LEU A 73 -12.77 -14.77 8.51
N ASP A 74 -13.43 -14.22 9.52
CA ASP A 74 -14.88 -14.26 9.65
C ASP A 74 -15.60 -13.56 8.49
N LYS A 75 -15.13 -12.38 8.09
CA LYS A 75 -15.66 -11.65 6.94
C LYS A 75 -15.49 -12.44 5.64
N THR A 76 -14.34 -13.11 5.48
CA THR A 76 -14.06 -13.92 4.29
C THR A 76 -15.00 -15.12 4.24
N LEU A 77 -15.13 -15.88 5.33
CA LEU A 77 -15.99 -17.05 5.42
C LEU A 77 -17.47 -16.70 5.19
N ALA A 78 -17.94 -15.59 5.80
CA ALA A 78 -19.30 -15.12 5.62
C ALA A 78 -19.58 -14.69 4.17
N ARG A 79 -18.65 -13.96 3.54
CA ARG A 79 -18.81 -13.50 2.16
C ARG A 79 -18.81 -14.64 1.13
N LEU A 80 -18.10 -15.73 1.41
CA LEU A 80 -18.04 -16.91 0.56
C LEU A 80 -19.21 -17.86 0.77
N ASP A 81 -19.99 -17.67 1.82
CA ASP A 81 -20.88 -18.71 2.34
C ASP A 81 -20.13 -20.06 2.46
N TRP A 82 -19.07 -20.03 3.28
CA TRP A 82 -18.11 -21.12 3.40
C TRP A 82 -18.77 -22.47 3.67
N LYS A 83 -19.86 -22.47 4.42
CA LYS A 83 -20.60 -23.69 4.72
C LYS A 83 -21.20 -24.30 3.45
N THR A 84 -21.96 -23.52 2.70
CA THR A 84 -22.58 -23.94 1.43
C THR A 84 -21.53 -24.35 0.41
N LEU A 85 -20.40 -23.62 0.34
CA LEU A 85 -19.29 -23.97 -0.54
C LEU A 85 -18.69 -25.35 -0.20
N ARG A 86 -18.53 -25.67 1.08
CA ARG A 86 -18.05 -26.99 1.54
C ARG A 86 -19.07 -28.10 1.24
N GLU A 87 -20.33 -27.84 1.49
CA GLU A 87 -21.43 -28.77 1.19
C GLU A 87 -21.50 -29.09 -0.32
N ASP A 88 -21.37 -28.09 -1.19
CA ASP A 88 -21.30 -28.28 -2.65
C ASP A 88 -20.14 -29.20 -3.05
N VAL A 89 -18.94 -28.94 -2.52
CA VAL A 89 -17.77 -29.79 -2.76
C VAL A 89 -18.00 -31.23 -2.32
N ASP A 90 -18.62 -31.42 -1.16
CA ASP A 90 -18.88 -32.78 -0.64
C ASP A 90 -19.93 -33.53 -1.48
N VAL A 91 -20.98 -32.83 -1.95
CA VAL A 91 -21.98 -33.40 -2.89
C VAL A 91 -21.33 -33.84 -4.21
N ARG A 92 -20.50 -32.98 -4.77
CA ARG A 92 -19.79 -33.26 -6.03
C ARG A 92 -18.81 -34.44 -5.89
N ARG A 93 -18.12 -34.52 -4.75
CA ARG A 93 -17.25 -35.70 -4.44
C ARG A 93 -18.03 -36.98 -4.35
N GLN A 94 -19.21 -36.97 -3.72
CA GLN A 94 -20.11 -38.12 -3.66
C GLN A 94 -20.61 -38.52 -5.04
N ALA A 95 -20.77 -37.59 -5.96
CA ALA A 95 -21.09 -37.84 -7.36
C ALA A 95 -19.90 -38.35 -8.19
N GLY A 96 -18.71 -38.49 -7.60
CA GLY A 96 -17.51 -39.03 -8.25
C GLY A 96 -16.56 -37.98 -8.80
N GLU A 97 -16.84 -36.67 -8.62
CA GLU A 97 -15.92 -35.63 -9.07
C GLU A 97 -14.70 -35.51 -8.15
N ARG A 98 -13.53 -35.22 -8.73
CA ARG A 98 -12.31 -34.92 -7.98
C ARG A 98 -12.16 -33.39 -7.77
N VAL A 99 -12.95 -32.88 -6.85
CA VAL A 99 -12.98 -31.44 -6.51
C VAL A 99 -12.51 -31.20 -5.09
N GLY A 100 -12.01 -30.02 -4.85
CA GLY A 100 -11.57 -29.59 -3.51
C GLY A 100 -11.68 -28.10 -3.32
N VAL A 101 -11.77 -27.68 -2.05
CA VAL A 101 -11.63 -26.30 -1.65
C VAL A 101 -10.62 -26.19 -0.51
N GLY A 102 -9.72 -25.24 -0.61
CA GLY A 102 -8.71 -24.96 0.40
C GLY A 102 -8.62 -23.48 0.72
N LEU A 103 -8.18 -23.18 1.94
CA LEU A 103 -7.96 -21.83 2.45
C LEU A 103 -6.53 -21.73 2.99
N ALA A 104 -5.85 -20.63 2.65
CA ALA A 104 -4.53 -20.31 3.17
C ALA A 104 -4.51 -18.86 3.69
N MET A 105 -3.84 -18.65 4.82
CA MET A 105 -3.64 -17.33 5.43
C MET A 105 -2.17 -16.95 5.38
N PHE A 106 -1.90 -15.64 5.29
CA PHE A 106 -0.52 -15.15 5.33
C PHE A 106 -0.42 -13.77 5.96
N VAL A 107 0.77 -13.46 6.42
CA VAL A 107 1.22 -12.13 6.80
C VAL A 107 2.47 -11.83 5.98
N GLU A 108 2.48 -10.68 5.32
CA GLU A 108 3.62 -10.23 4.52
C GLU A 108 4.31 -9.06 5.20
N LYS A 109 5.61 -8.89 5.02
CA LYS A 109 6.33 -7.71 5.48
C LYS A 109 6.54 -6.73 4.35
N SER A 110 6.37 -5.44 4.63
CA SER A 110 6.56 -4.34 3.68
C SER A 110 7.22 -3.13 4.34
N GLY A 111 7.71 -2.19 3.51
CA GLY A 111 8.36 -1.00 4.01
C GLY A 111 9.80 -1.22 4.48
N LEU A 112 10.56 -2.14 3.85
CA LEU A 112 11.95 -2.36 4.19
C LEU A 112 12.83 -1.15 3.86
N GLY A 113 13.78 -0.91 4.73
CA GLY A 113 14.81 0.11 4.60
C GLY A 113 14.67 1.22 5.63
N PRO A 114 15.77 1.91 5.99
CA PRO A 114 15.71 2.86 7.08
C PRO A 114 14.96 4.14 6.70
N SER A 115 15.04 4.59 5.45
CA SER A 115 14.48 5.89 5.05
C SER A 115 14.22 5.98 3.55
N ASP A 116 13.51 7.04 3.17
CA ASP A 116 13.39 7.54 1.81
C ASP A 116 13.16 9.05 1.82
N MET A 117 13.43 9.71 0.69
CA MET A 117 13.19 11.12 0.54
C MET A 117 12.45 11.45 -0.74
N VAL A 118 11.77 12.59 -0.71
CA VAL A 118 11.09 13.21 -1.86
C VAL A 118 11.33 14.71 -1.83
N ARG A 119 11.59 15.31 -3.00
CA ARG A 119 11.57 16.75 -3.19
C ARG A 119 10.31 17.14 -3.95
N LEU A 120 9.60 18.12 -3.43
CA LEU A 120 8.35 18.62 -4.01
C LEU A 120 8.45 20.11 -4.26
N THR A 121 8.05 20.54 -5.46
CA THR A 121 8.10 21.96 -5.87
C THR A 121 6.81 22.33 -6.59
N VAL A 122 6.25 23.49 -6.26
CA VAL A 122 5.16 24.12 -7.01
C VAL A 122 5.74 25.32 -7.76
N ASP A 123 5.63 25.33 -9.08
CA ASP A 123 6.11 26.42 -9.90
C ASP A 123 5.11 27.59 -9.99
N ARG A 124 5.53 28.69 -10.61
CA ARG A 124 4.70 29.87 -10.80
C ARG A 124 3.52 29.68 -11.76
N GLY A 125 3.54 28.61 -12.55
CA GLY A 125 2.42 28.19 -13.40
C GLY A 125 1.41 27.33 -12.66
N GLY A 126 1.73 26.91 -11.42
CA GLY A 126 0.90 26.00 -10.63
C GLY A 126 1.13 24.51 -10.94
N SER A 127 2.14 24.18 -11.76
CA SER A 127 2.58 22.80 -11.96
C SER A 127 3.31 22.30 -10.73
N ILE A 128 3.10 21.02 -10.39
CA ILE A 128 3.69 20.40 -9.22
C ILE A 128 4.65 19.32 -9.69
N GLU A 129 5.90 19.45 -9.28
CA GLU A 129 6.94 18.48 -9.57
C GLU A 129 7.35 17.74 -8.31
N LEU A 130 7.28 16.39 -8.36
CA LEU A 130 7.66 15.49 -7.31
C LEU A 130 8.83 14.64 -7.79
N VAL A 131 10.00 14.84 -7.21
CA VAL A 131 11.22 14.08 -7.53
C VAL A 131 11.41 13.00 -6.45
N THR A 132 11.63 11.76 -6.88
CA THR A 132 11.80 10.61 -5.98
C THR A 132 12.91 9.69 -6.45
N GLY A 133 13.64 9.09 -5.50
CA GLY A 133 14.60 8.02 -5.76
C GLY A 133 13.97 6.62 -5.89
N ALA A 134 12.63 6.52 -5.80
CA ALA A 134 11.93 5.27 -6.00
C ALA A 134 11.99 4.81 -7.46
N GLY A 135 12.12 3.50 -7.67
CA GLY A 135 12.08 2.87 -8.99
C GLY A 135 10.67 2.55 -9.45
N SER A 136 10.42 2.65 -10.75
CA SER A 136 9.21 2.09 -11.35
C SER A 136 9.54 0.79 -12.06
N VAL A 137 8.79 -0.24 -11.71
CA VAL A 137 8.83 -1.58 -12.34
C VAL A 137 7.47 -1.94 -12.95
N GLY A 138 6.66 -0.92 -13.27
CA GLY A 138 5.31 -1.09 -13.80
C GLY A 138 4.19 -1.14 -12.75
N GLN A 139 4.52 -1.02 -11.45
CA GLN A 139 3.58 -1.15 -10.33
C GLN A 139 2.71 0.10 -10.07
N GLY A 140 2.76 1.12 -10.94
CA GLY A 140 1.89 2.30 -10.84
C GLY A 140 2.31 3.33 -9.79
N MET A 141 3.58 3.30 -9.32
CA MET A 141 4.06 4.18 -8.25
C MET A 141 3.85 5.68 -8.53
N GLN A 142 4.02 6.11 -9.79
CA GLN A 142 3.86 7.52 -10.14
C GLN A 142 2.44 8.01 -9.86
N THR A 143 1.43 7.21 -10.20
CA THR A 143 0.02 7.52 -9.91
C THR A 143 -0.23 7.55 -8.40
N ALA A 144 0.27 6.57 -7.65
CA ALA A 144 0.09 6.51 -6.20
C ALA A 144 0.71 7.72 -5.50
N LEU A 145 1.97 8.07 -5.83
CA LEU A 145 2.65 9.23 -5.25
C LEU A 145 1.98 10.55 -5.64
N ALA A 146 1.53 10.67 -6.91
CA ALA A 146 0.77 11.84 -7.35
C ALA A 146 -0.55 11.98 -6.59
N GLN A 147 -1.26 10.88 -6.31
CA GLN A 147 -2.51 10.89 -5.53
C GLN A 147 -2.28 11.27 -4.07
N ILE A 148 -1.21 10.77 -3.43
CA ILE A 148 -0.84 11.16 -2.07
C ILE A 148 -0.54 12.66 -2.01
N CYS A 149 0.30 13.15 -2.92
CA CYS A 149 0.65 14.56 -3.03
C CYS A 149 -0.61 15.43 -3.23
N ALA A 150 -1.45 15.04 -4.19
CA ALA A 150 -2.65 15.78 -4.56
C ALA A 150 -3.68 15.83 -3.41
N HIS A 151 -3.83 14.74 -2.66
CA HIS A 151 -4.69 14.70 -1.48
C HIS A 151 -4.28 15.72 -0.43
N GLU A 152 -2.99 15.78 -0.10
CA GLU A 152 -2.47 16.70 0.91
C GLU A 152 -2.51 18.18 0.44
N LEU A 153 -2.27 18.42 -0.84
CA LEU A 153 -2.26 19.77 -1.41
C LEU A 153 -3.66 20.25 -1.87
N GLY A 154 -4.68 19.40 -1.83
CA GLY A 154 -6.02 19.74 -2.32
C GLY A 154 -6.04 20.11 -3.81
N VAL A 155 -5.35 19.33 -4.65
CA VAL A 155 -5.25 19.56 -6.11
C VAL A 155 -5.67 18.33 -6.90
N ASP A 156 -5.88 18.48 -8.20
CA ASP A 156 -6.03 17.32 -9.10
C ASP A 156 -4.67 16.61 -9.24
N TYR A 157 -4.63 15.29 -9.06
CA TYR A 157 -3.40 14.49 -9.16
C TYR A 157 -2.74 14.58 -10.54
N ARG A 158 -3.50 14.87 -11.60
CA ARG A 158 -2.98 15.08 -12.96
C ARG A 158 -2.07 16.31 -13.10
N LYS A 159 -2.13 17.24 -12.14
CA LYS A 159 -1.20 18.39 -12.05
C LYS A 159 0.14 18.01 -11.41
N VAL A 160 0.27 16.81 -10.86
CA VAL A 160 1.50 16.34 -10.20
C VAL A 160 2.32 15.52 -11.17
N ARG A 161 3.44 16.02 -11.58
CA ARG A 161 4.44 15.34 -12.41
C ARG A 161 5.44 14.62 -11.51
N VAL A 162 5.46 13.29 -11.55
CA VAL A 162 6.43 12.49 -10.79
C VAL A 162 7.66 12.20 -11.64
N ILE A 163 8.82 12.66 -11.16
CA ILE A 163 10.15 12.45 -11.77
C ILE A 163 10.87 11.37 -10.98
N LYS A 164 11.40 10.39 -11.69
CA LYS A 164 12.14 9.25 -11.16
C LYS A 164 13.36 8.93 -12.00
N GLY A 165 14.32 8.19 -11.44
CA GLY A 165 15.51 7.74 -12.17
C GLY A 165 16.49 8.86 -12.55
N ARG A 166 16.44 9.99 -11.85
CA ARG A 166 17.27 11.17 -12.07
C ARG A 166 18.18 11.39 -10.86
N THR A 167 19.33 10.73 -10.88
CA THR A 167 20.35 10.84 -9.81
C THR A 167 21.01 12.20 -9.73
N ASP A 168 20.86 13.02 -10.78
CA ASP A 168 21.24 14.42 -10.80
C ASP A 168 20.25 15.34 -10.10
N GLN A 169 19.06 14.86 -9.77
CA GLN A 169 17.99 15.64 -9.15
C GLN A 169 17.61 15.18 -7.74
N ILE A 170 18.06 13.97 -7.34
CA ILE A 170 17.78 13.45 -6.01
C ILE A 170 19.00 12.71 -5.47
N GLU A 171 19.38 13.02 -4.25
CA GLU A 171 20.61 12.54 -3.62
C GLU A 171 20.45 11.13 -3.05
N PHE A 172 19.21 10.76 -2.70
CA PHE A 172 18.94 9.50 -2.00
C PHE A 172 17.72 8.80 -2.54
N GLY A 173 17.82 7.46 -2.65
CA GLY A 173 16.71 6.59 -3.01
C GLY A 173 17.14 5.14 -3.05
N ASN A 174 16.31 4.28 -2.49
CA ASN A 174 16.56 2.84 -2.42
C ASN A 174 15.82 2.03 -3.50
N GLY A 175 15.24 2.68 -4.51
CA GLY A 175 14.51 2.00 -5.57
C GLY A 175 13.21 1.34 -5.11
N ALA A 176 12.83 0.23 -5.79
CA ALA A 176 11.59 -0.49 -5.51
C ALA A 176 11.88 -1.97 -5.22
N HIS A 177 11.82 -2.35 -3.96
CA HIS A 177 11.90 -3.72 -3.47
C HIS A 177 11.19 -3.85 -2.13
N ALA A 178 10.90 -5.06 -1.67
CA ALA A 178 10.27 -5.37 -0.38
C ALA A 178 9.06 -4.48 -0.05
N SER A 179 8.22 -4.19 -1.04
CA SER A 179 6.97 -3.40 -0.95
C SER A 179 7.15 -2.03 -0.26
N ARG A 180 8.31 -1.38 -0.47
CA ARG A 180 8.69 -0.18 0.27
C ARG A 180 8.14 1.14 -0.31
N VAL A 181 7.86 1.21 -1.62
CA VAL A 181 7.62 2.49 -2.29
C VAL A 181 6.44 3.27 -1.69
N THR A 182 5.28 2.64 -1.52
CA THR A 182 4.12 3.33 -0.94
C THR A 182 4.36 3.68 0.54
N VAL A 183 5.00 2.82 1.30
CA VAL A 183 5.31 3.06 2.72
C VAL A 183 6.34 4.19 2.85
N MET A 184 7.48 4.07 2.21
CA MET A 184 8.61 4.97 2.42
C MET A 184 8.48 6.26 1.60
N SER A 185 8.46 6.15 0.27
CA SER A 185 8.35 7.31 -0.62
C SER A 185 6.97 7.97 -0.53
N GLY A 186 5.90 7.20 -0.27
CA GLY A 186 4.57 7.73 -0.04
C GLY A 186 4.49 8.58 1.24
N SER A 187 5.06 8.12 2.34
CA SER A 187 5.14 8.89 3.60
C SER A 187 6.04 10.12 3.45
N ALA A 188 7.18 10.00 2.77
CA ALA A 188 8.04 11.12 2.44
C ALA A 188 7.30 12.18 1.58
N THR A 189 6.49 11.72 0.62
CA THR A 189 5.63 12.60 -0.21
C THR A 189 4.61 13.33 0.66
N GLN A 190 3.96 12.64 1.58
CA GLN A 190 3.00 13.24 2.50
C GLN A 190 3.66 14.32 3.37
N ILE A 191 4.85 14.05 3.90
CA ILE A 191 5.61 15.01 4.71
C ILE A 191 5.96 16.26 3.90
N ALA A 192 6.48 16.09 2.68
CA ALA A 192 6.82 17.22 1.80
C ALA A 192 5.58 18.05 1.45
N ALA A 193 4.47 17.39 1.11
CA ALA A 193 3.23 18.05 0.76
C ALA A 193 2.62 18.82 1.95
N LYS A 194 2.65 18.27 3.16
CA LYS A 194 2.22 18.97 4.38
C LYS A 194 3.07 20.22 4.65
N LYS A 195 4.39 20.14 4.45
CA LYS A 195 5.29 21.32 4.59
C LYS A 195 4.93 22.40 3.57
N ILE A 196 4.71 22.04 2.30
CA ILE A 196 4.29 22.99 1.26
C ILE A 196 2.93 23.58 1.58
N ARG A 197 1.97 22.77 1.99
CA ARG A 197 0.64 23.25 2.38
C ARG A 197 0.71 24.24 3.54
N ALA A 198 1.47 23.94 4.58
CA ALA A 198 1.64 24.84 5.72
C ALA A 198 2.28 26.18 5.30
N LYS A 199 3.35 26.13 4.48
CA LYS A 199 3.99 27.33 3.93
C LYS A 199 3.02 28.13 3.06
N ALA A 200 2.26 27.47 2.18
CA ALA A 200 1.30 28.11 1.29
C ALA A 200 0.17 28.81 2.07
N LEU A 201 -0.37 28.15 3.11
CA LEU A 201 -1.39 28.75 3.99
C LEU A 201 -0.85 29.96 4.75
N GLY A 202 0.38 29.88 5.28
CA GLY A 202 1.03 31.02 5.95
C GLY A 202 1.25 32.23 5.04
N VAL A 203 1.73 31.98 3.81
CA VAL A 203 1.89 33.05 2.81
C VAL A 203 0.54 33.64 2.37
N ALA A 204 -0.45 32.77 2.12
CA ALA A 204 -1.79 33.20 1.75
C ALA A 204 -2.47 34.01 2.87
N ALA A 205 -2.20 33.69 4.14
CA ALA A 205 -2.66 34.47 5.28
C ALA A 205 -2.19 35.93 5.21
N THR A 206 -0.91 36.13 4.83
CA THR A 206 -0.36 37.47 4.59
C THR A 206 -0.99 38.14 3.35
N MET A 207 -1.21 37.40 2.26
CA MET A 207 -1.77 37.93 1.01
C MET A 207 -3.24 38.34 1.14
N LEU A 208 -3.99 37.65 1.98
CA LEU A 208 -5.43 37.83 2.17
C LEU A 208 -5.79 38.63 3.43
N ASP A 209 -4.81 38.91 4.26
CA ASP A 209 -4.99 39.54 5.60
C ASP A 209 -5.97 38.74 6.47
N VAL A 210 -5.80 37.41 6.51
CA VAL A 210 -6.66 36.47 7.23
C VAL A 210 -5.78 35.48 8.00
N PRO A 211 -6.09 35.11 9.27
CA PRO A 211 -5.37 34.10 10.01
C PRO A 211 -5.28 32.76 9.26
N ALA A 212 -4.13 32.10 9.32
CA ALA A 212 -3.87 30.88 8.57
C ALA A 212 -4.79 29.70 8.96
N ASP A 213 -5.25 29.63 10.20
CA ASP A 213 -6.21 28.65 10.72
C ASP A 213 -7.65 28.83 10.17
N ARG A 214 -7.93 30.00 9.56
CA ARG A 214 -9.17 30.27 8.83
C ARG A 214 -9.10 29.94 7.35
N LEU A 215 -7.96 29.40 6.86
CA LEU A 215 -7.72 29.09 5.47
C LEU A 215 -7.71 27.58 5.22
N TYR A 216 -8.20 27.18 4.05
CA TYR A 216 -8.11 25.81 3.54
C TYR A 216 -7.76 25.79 2.06
N VAL A 217 -7.25 24.66 1.58
CA VAL A 217 -6.95 24.47 0.15
C VAL A 217 -7.99 23.56 -0.48
N ARG A 218 -8.56 23.99 -1.59
CA ARG A 218 -9.46 23.19 -2.42
C ARG A 218 -9.22 23.51 -3.90
N ASP A 219 -9.07 22.46 -4.72
CA ASP A 219 -8.83 22.55 -6.16
C ASP A 219 -7.61 23.43 -6.54
N GLY A 220 -6.62 23.50 -5.64
CA GLY A 220 -5.41 24.31 -5.80
C GLY A 220 -5.60 25.80 -5.50
N VAL A 221 -6.72 26.17 -4.91
CA VAL A 221 -7.05 27.52 -4.44
C VAL A 221 -7.16 27.54 -2.93
N ILE A 222 -6.47 28.46 -2.30
CA ILE A 222 -6.54 28.73 -0.87
C ILE A 222 -7.69 29.71 -0.64
N LYS A 223 -8.64 29.33 0.19
CA LYS A 223 -9.87 30.09 0.47
C LYS A 223 -10.07 30.28 1.97
N CYS A 224 -10.79 31.31 2.34
CA CYS A 224 -11.24 31.55 3.71
C CYS A 224 -12.49 30.72 4.03
N LEU A 225 -12.57 30.14 5.24
CA LEU A 225 -13.72 29.35 5.71
C LEU A 225 -15.03 30.12 5.70
N ASP A 226 -14.98 31.43 6.00
CA ASP A 226 -16.19 32.29 6.05
C ASP A 226 -16.19 33.35 4.93
N GLY A 227 -15.36 33.16 3.90
CA GLY A 227 -15.24 34.09 2.79
C GLY A 227 -16.16 33.77 1.59
N ASP A 228 -16.23 34.73 0.66
CA ASP A 228 -16.88 34.49 -0.64
C ASP A 228 -16.17 33.33 -1.37
N GLU A 229 -16.94 32.35 -1.84
CA GLU A 229 -16.40 31.20 -2.59
C GLU A 229 -15.59 31.60 -3.84
N LYS A 230 -15.80 32.81 -4.35
CA LYS A 230 -15.10 33.33 -5.53
C LYS A 230 -13.76 33.99 -5.20
N SER A 231 -13.51 34.35 -3.94
CA SER A 231 -12.26 34.96 -3.52
C SER A 231 -11.29 33.90 -3.00
N GLY A 232 -10.04 33.93 -3.47
CA GLY A 232 -9.00 33.02 -3.03
C GLY A 232 -7.67 33.26 -3.75
N VAL A 233 -6.62 32.66 -3.21
CA VAL A 233 -5.26 32.72 -3.76
C VAL A 233 -4.86 31.34 -4.25
N THR A 234 -4.42 31.24 -5.49
CA THR A 234 -3.95 29.97 -6.07
C THR A 234 -2.54 29.62 -5.56
N LEU A 235 -2.20 28.34 -5.58
CA LEU A 235 -0.81 27.92 -5.32
C LEU A 235 0.20 28.56 -6.27
N ALA A 236 -0.20 28.82 -7.52
CA ALA A 236 0.61 29.56 -8.51
C ALA A 236 0.89 30.99 -8.06
N GLN A 237 -0.11 31.70 -7.53
CA GLN A 237 0.06 33.06 -7.01
C GLN A 237 0.96 33.09 -5.76
N VAL A 238 0.81 32.07 -4.87
CA VAL A 238 1.71 31.91 -3.72
C VAL A 238 3.15 31.65 -4.18
N ALA A 239 3.36 30.77 -5.15
CA ALA A 239 4.68 30.49 -5.71
C ALA A 239 5.29 31.76 -6.38
N SER A 240 4.47 32.57 -7.04
CA SER A 240 4.88 33.83 -7.63
C SER A 240 5.24 34.86 -6.57
N TYR A 241 4.48 34.95 -5.48
CA TYR A 241 4.78 35.84 -4.34
C TYR A 241 6.11 35.47 -3.67
N LEU A 242 6.44 34.19 -3.60
CA LEU A 242 7.72 33.70 -3.05
C LEU A 242 8.90 33.77 -4.04
N HIS A 243 8.73 34.36 -5.22
CA HIS A 243 9.83 34.45 -6.18
C HIS A 243 10.92 35.42 -5.67
N PRO A 244 12.22 35.08 -5.83
CA PRO A 244 13.32 35.90 -5.31
C PRO A 244 13.34 37.35 -5.80
N SER A 245 12.70 37.65 -6.94
CA SER A 245 12.58 39.03 -7.45
C SER A 245 11.56 39.89 -6.68
N GLN A 246 10.73 39.27 -5.84
CA GLN A 246 9.76 39.99 -5.01
C GLN A 246 10.45 40.49 -3.72
N LYS A 247 10.32 41.77 -3.41
CA LYS A 247 10.93 42.39 -2.23
C LYS A 247 10.22 42.06 -0.91
N THR A 248 9.08 41.35 -0.96
CA THR A 248 8.17 41.19 0.17
C THR A 248 7.90 39.69 0.48
N SER A 249 8.94 38.93 0.80
CA SER A 249 8.75 37.54 1.25
C SER A 249 8.27 37.42 2.71
N ASN A 250 8.14 38.53 3.44
CA ASN A 250 7.68 38.56 4.85
C ASN A 250 8.32 37.48 5.75
N GLY A 251 9.62 37.23 5.60
CA GLY A 251 10.36 36.25 6.37
C GLY A 251 10.27 34.79 5.85
N TYR A 252 9.55 34.56 4.77
CA TYR A 252 9.55 33.24 4.13
C TYR A 252 10.74 33.07 3.18
N GLU A 253 11.32 31.88 3.17
CA GLU A 253 12.34 31.51 2.18
C GLU A 253 11.76 31.55 0.75
N PRO A 254 12.55 31.94 -0.25
CA PRO A 254 12.12 31.94 -1.63
C PRO A 254 11.70 30.57 -2.15
N GLY A 255 10.73 30.54 -3.08
CA GLY A 255 10.22 29.36 -3.72
C GLY A 255 9.20 28.59 -2.86
N LEU A 256 8.30 27.88 -3.52
CA LEU A 256 7.31 26.98 -2.89
C LEU A 256 7.77 25.53 -3.08
N SER A 257 8.79 25.14 -2.31
CA SER A 257 9.40 23.81 -2.35
C SER A 257 9.64 23.27 -0.95
N ALA A 258 9.68 21.95 -0.82
CA ALA A 258 10.03 21.27 0.42
C ALA A 258 10.59 19.87 0.15
N GLU A 259 11.42 19.40 1.07
CA GLU A 259 11.86 18.02 1.15
C GLU A 259 11.10 17.30 2.26
N GLY A 260 10.69 16.06 1.95
CA GLY A 260 10.15 15.12 2.92
C GLY A 260 11.12 13.98 3.12
N TRP A 261 11.51 13.75 4.36
CA TRP A 261 12.27 12.59 4.79
C TRP A 261 11.38 11.73 5.69
N PHE A 262 11.30 10.45 5.38
CA PHE A 262 10.61 9.49 6.22
C PHE A 262 11.58 8.41 6.67
N TYR A 263 11.57 8.15 7.97
CA TYR A 263 12.33 7.08 8.61
C TYR A 263 11.34 6.09 9.21
N SER A 264 11.53 4.81 8.93
CA SER A 264 10.69 3.75 9.49
C SER A 264 11.43 3.08 10.65
N GLU A 265 10.78 3.03 11.80
CA GLU A 265 11.31 2.33 12.99
C GLU A 265 11.02 0.83 12.92
N HIS A 266 10.00 0.42 12.19
CA HIS A 266 9.62 -0.99 11.99
C HIS A 266 8.99 -1.20 10.62
N MET A 267 8.93 -2.45 10.17
CA MET A 267 8.21 -2.83 8.97
C MET A 267 6.70 -2.91 9.21
N ASN A 268 5.92 -2.78 8.15
CA ASN A 268 4.48 -2.97 8.17
C ASN A 268 4.12 -4.40 7.81
N TYR A 269 3.01 -4.91 8.32
CA TYR A 269 2.59 -6.30 8.16
C TYR A 269 1.17 -6.41 7.61
N PRO A 270 0.95 -6.13 6.30
CA PRO A 270 -0.32 -6.44 5.64
C PRO A 270 -0.55 -7.96 5.65
N TYR A 271 -1.81 -8.37 5.65
CA TYR A 271 -2.18 -9.77 5.74
C TYR A 271 -3.37 -10.09 4.84
N GLY A 272 -3.56 -11.38 4.57
CA GLY A 272 -4.61 -11.79 3.66
C GLY A 272 -4.94 -13.27 3.74
N ILE A 273 -6.00 -13.61 2.99
CA ILE A 273 -6.53 -14.96 2.87
C ILE A 273 -6.76 -15.25 1.41
N HIS A 274 -6.31 -16.40 0.96
CA HIS A 274 -6.61 -16.96 -0.35
C HIS A 274 -7.47 -18.20 -0.19
N VAL A 275 -8.49 -18.32 -1.02
CA VAL A 275 -9.34 -19.51 -1.11
C VAL A 275 -9.40 -19.95 -2.55
N ALA A 276 -9.14 -21.23 -2.80
CA ALA A 276 -9.20 -21.83 -4.12
C ALA A 276 -10.15 -23.02 -4.12
N GLN A 277 -11.05 -23.08 -5.10
CA GLN A 277 -11.80 -24.28 -5.46
C GLN A 277 -11.21 -24.85 -6.73
N VAL A 278 -10.84 -26.12 -6.67
CA VAL A 278 -10.12 -26.78 -7.76
C VAL A 278 -10.79 -28.08 -8.15
N ARG A 279 -10.60 -28.49 -9.41
CA ARG A 279 -11.00 -29.78 -9.96
C ARG A 279 -9.79 -30.49 -10.56
N LEU A 280 -9.61 -31.76 -10.24
CA LEU A 280 -8.58 -32.60 -10.83
C LEU A 280 -9.17 -33.38 -11.99
N ASP A 281 -8.55 -33.31 -13.16
CA ASP A 281 -8.80 -34.25 -14.27
C ASP A 281 -7.98 -35.51 -14.05
N GLU A 282 -8.67 -36.65 -13.79
CA GLU A 282 -8.01 -37.93 -13.53
C GLU A 282 -7.31 -38.53 -14.76
N GLY A 283 -7.74 -38.17 -15.97
CA GLY A 283 -7.15 -38.64 -17.21
C GLY A 283 -5.81 -38.00 -17.55
N THR A 284 -5.66 -36.76 -17.21
CA THR A 284 -4.45 -35.95 -17.52
C THR A 284 -3.61 -35.62 -16.30
N GLY A 285 -4.19 -35.70 -15.10
CA GLY A 285 -3.56 -35.21 -13.85
C GLY A 285 -3.55 -33.69 -13.71
N LEU A 286 -4.16 -32.95 -14.62
CA LEU A 286 -4.22 -31.50 -14.58
C LEU A 286 -5.21 -31.00 -13.52
N VAL A 287 -4.87 -29.87 -12.90
CA VAL A 287 -5.70 -29.20 -11.90
C VAL A 287 -6.30 -27.94 -12.51
N ASP A 288 -7.62 -27.91 -12.63
CA ASP A 288 -8.38 -26.71 -13.02
C ASP A 288 -8.72 -25.88 -11.79
N ILE A 289 -8.43 -24.60 -11.81
CA ILE A 289 -8.90 -23.64 -10.80
C ILE A 289 -10.28 -23.14 -11.23
N GLU A 290 -11.34 -23.68 -10.59
CA GLU A 290 -12.72 -23.30 -10.93
C GLU A 290 -13.09 -21.93 -10.37
N ARG A 291 -12.67 -21.63 -9.14
CA ARG A 291 -12.92 -20.35 -8.46
C ARG A 291 -11.74 -19.97 -7.58
N TYR A 292 -11.49 -18.68 -7.47
CA TYR A 292 -10.44 -18.14 -6.63
C TYR A 292 -10.90 -16.85 -5.94
N TRP A 293 -10.70 -16.77 -4.64
CA TRP A 293 -11.08 -15.62 -3.85
C TRP A 293 -9.89 -15.12 -3.04
N VAL A 294 -9.83 -13.82 -2.91
CA VAL A 294 -8.76 -13.14 -2.18
C VAL A 294 -9.35 -12.09 -1.25
N SER A 295 -8.94 -12.11 -0.01
CA SER A 295 -9.25 -11.10 0.99
C SER A 295 -7.94 -10.53 1.55
N TYR A 296 -7.78 -9.20 1.52
CA TYR A 296 -6.59 -8.53 2.02
C TYR A 296 -6.95 -7.39 2.96
N ASP A 297 -6.16 -7.23 4.01
CA ASP A 297 -6.03 -5.98 4.75
C ASP A 297 -4.70 -5.32 4.37
N VAL A 298 -4.80 -4.18 3.72
CA VAL A 298 -3.65 -3.35 3.29
C VAL A 298 -3.67 -2.00 4.00
N GLY A 299 -4.48 -1.86 5.05
CA GLY A 299 -4.76 -0.58 5.69
C GLY A 299 -5.52 0.37 4.74
N ARG A 300 -5.15 1.65 4.74
CA ARG A 300 -5.80 2.63 3.86
C ARG A 300 -5.40 2.44 2.40
N ALA A 301 -6.35 2.07 1.57
CA ALA A 301 -6.16 1.92 0.13
C ALA A 301 -5.93 3.28 -0.54
N VAL A 302 -4.71 3.55 -1.00
CA VAL A 302 -4.39 4.77 -1.76
C VAL A 302 -5.07 4.77 -3.12
N ASN A 303 -5.04 3.62 -3.81
CA ASN A 303 -5.73 3.43 -5.09
C ASN A 303 -6.30 2.00 -5.17
N PRO A 304 -7.61 1.82 -4.91
CA PRO A 304 -8.25 0.51 -4.93
C PRO A 304 -8.09 -0.25 -6.26
N LYS A 305 -8.16 0.45 -7.40
CA LYS A 305 -8.00 -0.17 -8.72
C LYS A 305 -6.59 -0.71 -8.96
N MET A 306 -5.57 -0.04 -8.45
CA MET A 306 -4.20 -0.53 -8.53
C MET A 306 -3.98 -1.72 -7.61
N ILE A 307 -4.59 -1.74 -6.44
CA ILE A 307 -4.56 -2.89 -5.53
C ILE A 307 -5.22 -4.10 -6.19
N GLU A 308 -6.42 -3.92 -6.75
CA GLU A 308 -7.12 -4.95 -7.52
C GLU A 308 -6.22 -5.51 -8.64
N GLY A 309 -5.58 -4.63 -9.43
CA GLY A 309 -4.66 -5.04 -10.49
C GLY A 309 -3.46 -5.83 -9.98
N GLN A 310 -2.89 -5.47 -8.82
CA GLN A 310 -1.79 -6.23 -8.20
C GLN A 310 -2.23 -7.61 -7.70
N ILE A 311 -3.44 -7.72 -7.16
CA ILE A 311 -4.01 -8.98 -6.70
C ILE A 311 -4.28 -9.91 -7.89
N VAL A 312 -4.96 -9.42 -8.92
CA VAL A 312 -5.28 -10.20 -10.13
C VAL A 312 -4.00 -10.68 -10.81
N LEU A 313 -3.01 -9.80 -10.99
CA LEU A 313 -1.73 -10.16 -11.60
C LEU A 313 -1.00 -11.23 -10.77
N GLY A 314 -0.92 -11.05 -9.45
CA GLY A 314 -0.27 -12.02 -8.55
C GLY A 314 -0.94 -13.38 -8.60
N THR A 315 -2.27 -13.42 -8.65
CA THR A 315 -3.04 -14.66 -8.76
C THR A 315 -2.86 -15.34 -10.12
N ALA A 316 -2.88 -14.56 -11.22
CA ALA A 316 -2.70 -15.10 -12.57
C ALA A 316 -1.31 -15.72 -12.77
N ILE A 317 -0.25 -15.11 -12.23
CA ILE A 317 1.12 -15.66 -12.31
C ILE A 317 1.20 -17.00 -11.55
N LEU A 318 0.64 -17.07 -10.34
CA LEU A 318 0.62 -18.32 -9.56
C LEU A 318 -0.15 -19.43 -10.28
N ALA A 319 -1.25 -19.12 -10.97
CA ALA A 319 -2.01 -20.07 -11.75
C ALA A 319 -1.21 -20.57 -12.99
N LEU A 320 -0.42 -19.71 -13.62
CA LEU A 320 0.42 -20.06 -14.77
C LEU A 320 1.65 -20.89 -14.40
N GLU A 321 2.18 -20.72 -13.18
CA GLU A 321 3.33 -21.50 -12.69
C GLU A 321 2.90 -22.88 -12.14
N ALA A 322 1.60 -23.10 -11.89
CA ALA A 322 1.04 -24.38 -11.45
C ALA A 322 0.68 -25.33 -12.62
N ILE A 323 0.83 -24.87 -13.88
CA ILE A 323 0.68 -25.66 -15.10
C ILE A 323 2.07 -26.05 -15.62
#